data_68d291b3d24499a43b272a5b27a1e436
#
_entry.id   68d291b3d24499a43b272a5b27a1e436
#
_cell.length_a   1.000
_cell.length_b   1.000
_cell.length_c   1.000
_cell.angle_alpha   90.00
_cell.angle_beta   90.00
_cell.angle_gamma   90.00
#
_symmetry.space_group_name_H-M   'P 1'
#
loop_
_entity.id
_entity.type
_entity.pdbx_description
1 polymer ?
#
loop_
_entity_poly.entity_id
_entity_poly.type
_entity_poly.pdbx_seq_one_letter_code
_entity_poly.pdbx_strand_id
1 'polypeptide(L)'
;MKKQLFIVLLLHCSFLSMSQDVIVPDFAFCELIGRKKDFSMQTSVSIDFGQKRTFMQDDRIRNEETGELIRFNSMIDALNFMTEKGWKFVQAYVITDGSDNFKHWILKRRLSEAEKKDYKAIKE
;
A
#
# COMPACT_ATOMS: atom_id res chain seq x y z
N MET A 1 41.15 -10.64 42.58
CA MET A 1 39.74 -11.09 42.60
C MET A 1 38.71 -9.97 42.29
N LYS A 2 38.83 -8.78 42.83
CA LYS A 2 37.85 -7.69 42.55
C LYS A 2 37.80 -7.22 41.09
N LYS A 3 38.92 -7.26 40.36
CA LYS A 3 38.97 -6.87 38.93
C LYS A 3 38.34 -7.87 37.99
N GLN A 4 38.37 -9.16 38.32
CA GLN A 4 37.78 -10.21 37.50
C GLN A 4 36.23 -10.23 37.67
N LEU A 5 35.72 -9.90 38.83
CA LEU A 5 34.28 -9.79 39.09
C LEU A 5 33.64 -8.65 38.28
N PHE A 6 34.37 -7.55 38.07
CA PHE A 6 33.91 -6.41 37.27
C PHE A 6 33.83 -6.75 35.76
N ILE A 7 34.73 -7.54 35.24
CA ILE A 7 34.76 -7.99 33.83
C ILE A 7 33.58 -8.95 33.55
N VAL A 8 33.28 -9.85 34.48
CA VAL A 8 32.14 -10.78 34.34
C VAL A 8 30.81 -10.00 34.38
N LEU A 9 30.69 -8.94 35.18
CA LEU A 9 29.47 -8.12 35.24
C LEU A 9 29.25 -7.31 33.95
N LEU A 10 30.35 -6.84 33.32
CA LEU A 10 30.28 -6.13 32.04
C LEU A 10 29.89 -7.03 30.86
N LEU A 11 30.30 -8.31 30.89
CA LEU A 11 29.90 -9.28 29.85
C LEU A 11 28.40 -9.68 29.93
N HIS A 12 27.77 -9.58 31.10
CA HIS A 12 26.34 -9.91 31.26
C HIS A 12 25.39 -8.79 30.79
N CYS A 13 25.87 -7.55 30.65
CA CYS A 13 25.08 -6.44 30.14
C CYS A 13 24.84 -6.47 28.62
N SER A 14 25.55 -7.31 27.87
CA SER A 14 25.49 -7.32 26.41
C SER A 14 24.37 -8.17 25.80
N PHE A 15 23.57 -8.85 26.60
CA PHE A 15 22.52 -9.78 26.12
C PHE A 15 21.07 -9.28 26.27
N LEU A 16 20.88 -8.02 26.60
CA LEU A 16 19.56 -7.40 26.49
C LEU A 16 19.34 -6.90 25.04
N SER A 17 19.44 -7.81 24.07
CA SER A 17 18.87 -7.57 22.75
C SER A 17 17.35 -7.53 22.93
N MET A 18 16.80 -6.33 23.06
CA MET A 18 15.38 -6.12 22.96
C MET A 18 14.96 -6.53 21.54
N SER A 19 14.45 -7.73 21.40
CA SER A 19 13.71 -8.11 20.19
C SER A 19 12.54 -7.15 20.09
N GLN A 20 12.60 -6.22 19.13
CA GLN A 20 11.44 -5.40 18.81
C GLN A 20 10.43 -6.30 18.09
N ASP A 21 9.32 -6.59 18.74
CA ASP A 21 8.23 -7.30 18.09
C ASP A 21 7.74 -6.49 16.89
N VAL A 22 7.84 -7.08 15.71
CA VAL A 22 7.35 -6.46 14.46
C VAL A 22 5.83 -6.42 14.52
N ILE A 23 5.27 -5.21 14.57
CA ILE A 23 3.83 -5.02 14.51
C ILE A 23 3.37 -5.28 13.07
N VAL A 24 2.61 -6.35 12.89
CA VAL A 24 2.03 -6.72 11.60
C VAL A 24 0.65 -6.07 11.47
N PRO A 25 0.39 -5.27 10.42
CA PRO A 25 -0.91 -4.64 10.23
C PRO A 25 -1.99 -5.67 9.87
N ASP A 26 -3.23 -5.40 10.26
CA ASP A 26 -4.39 -6.24 9.86
C ASP A 26 -4.92 -5.90 8.47
N PHE A 27 -4.66 -4.70 7.99
CA PHE A 27 -5.19 -4.17 6.74
C PHE A 27 -4.08 -3.64 5.84
N ALA A 28 -4.23 -3.91 4.56
CA ALA A 28 -3.58 -3.15 3.49
C ALA A 28 -4.50 -2.00 3.05
N PHE A 29 -3.88 -0.91 2.60
CA PHE A 29 -4.58 0.24 2.03
C PHE A 29 -4.07 0.48 0.62
N CYS A 30 -4.94 0.99 -0.23
CA CYS A 30 -4.58 1.52 -1.53
C CYS A 30 -5.42 2.76 -1.85
N GLU A 31 -4.98 3.50 -2.82
CA GLU A 31 -5.68 4.69 -3.30
C GLU A 31 -5.98 4.56 -4.79
N LEU A 32 -7.26 4.77 -5.16
CA LEU A 32 -7.67 4.96 -6.54
C LEU A 32 -7.60 6.44 -6.87
N ILE A 33 -6.88 6.78 -7.92
CA ILE A 33 -6.74 8.17 -8.39
C ILE A 33 -7.37 8.25 -9.77
N GLY A 34 -8.50 8.94 -9.85
CA GLY A 34 -9.25 9.12 -11.08
C GLY A 34 -9.11 10.53 -11.64
N ARG A 35 -8.77 10.62 -12.92
CA ARG A 35 -8.75 11.87 -13.68
C ARG A 35 -9.70 11.75 -14.86
N LYS A 36 -10.60 12.74 -15.00
CA LYS A 36 -11.41 12.86 -16.21
C LYS A 36 -10.54 13.50 -17.29
N LYS A 37 -10.42 12.83 -18.44
CA LYS A 37 -9.78 13.43 -19.61
C LYS A 37 -10.73 14.37 -20.29
N ASP A 38 -10.23 15.52 -20.70
CA ASP A 38 -10.96 16.43 -21.58
C ASP A 38 -11.37 15.67 -22.86
N PHE A 39 -12.60 15.87 -23.27
CA PHE A 39 -13.20 15.23 -24.46
C PHE A 39 -13.35 13.70 -24.41
N SER A 40 -13.19 13.07 -23.24
CA SER A 40 -13.40 11.62 -23.07
C SER A 40 -14.53 11.34 -22.09
N MET A 41 -15.39 10.38 -22.43
CA MET A 41 -16.40 9.86 -21.51
C MET A 41 -15.80 8.89 -20.47
N GLN A 42 -14.57 8.42 -20.70
CA GLN A 42 -13.89 7.46 -19.85
C GLN A 42 -13.02 8.15 -18.80
N THR A 43 -12.95 7.56 -17.62
CA THR A 43 -12.09 7.98 -16.51
C THR A 43 -10.77 7.20 -16.56
N SER A 44 -9.65 7.91 -16.59
CA SER A 44 -8.34 7.29 -16.36
C SER A 44 -8.21 7.04 -14.86
N VAL A 45 -7.96 5.78 -14.47
CA VAL A 45 -7.79 5.39 -13.08
C VAL A 45 -6.43 4.74 -12.90
N SER A 46 -5.66 5.24 -11.94
CA SER A 46 -4.43 4.63 -11.45
C SER A 46 -4.62 4.14 -10.01
N ILE A 47 -3.79 3.18 -9.60
CA ILE A 47 -3.79 2.67 -8.22
C ILE A 47 -2.45 2.97 -7.58
N ASP A 48 -2.50 3.44 -6.34
CA ASP A 48 -1.35 3.57 -5.47
C ASP A 48 -1.47 2.57 -4.30
N PHE A 49 -0.56 1.60 -4.24
CA PHE A 49 -0.41 0.65 -3.14
C PHE A 49 0.74 1.02 -2.19
N GLY A 50 1.29 2.24 -2.30
CA GLY A 50 2.48 2.66 -1.58
C GLY A 50 3.79 2.12 -2.17
N GLN A 51 3.78 1.64 -3.42
CA GLN A 51 4.97 1.17 -4.14
C GLN A 51 5.92 2.33 -4.45
N LYS A 52 7.22 2.04 -4.57
CA LYS A 52 8.18 3.02 -5.07
C LYS A 52 7.81 3.39 -6.50
N ARG A 53 7.59 4.66 -6.74
CA ARG A 53 7.32 5.17 -8.09
C ARG A 53 8.61 5.56 -8.78
N THR A 54 8.73 5.21 -10.05
CA THR A 54 9.73 5.73 -10.98
C THR A 54 9.07 6.69 -11.96
N PHE A 55 9.81 7.68 -12.45
CA PHE A 55 9.28 8.75 -13.30
C PHE A 55 8.55 8.26 -14.56
N MET A 56 8.84 7.05 -15.04
CA MET A 56 8.22 6.47 -16.24
C MET A 56 7.26 5.31 -15.95
N GLN A 57 6.89 5.08 -14.69
CA GLN A 57 6.02 3.98 -14.34
C GLN A 57 4.55 4.34 -14.61
N ASP A 58 3.86 3.46 -15.33
CA ASP A 58 2.44 3.55 -15.60
C ASP A 58 1.65 2.79 -14.53
N ASP A 59 1.07 3.54 -13.57
CA ASP A 59 0.33 2.99 -12.43
C ASP A 59 -1.15 2.70 -12.75
N ARG A 60 -1.53 2.74 -14.04
CA ARG A 60 -2.90 2.40 -14.47
C ARG A 60 -3.15 0.91 -14.34
N ILE A 61 -4.38 0.57 -14.01
CA ILE A 61 -4.80 -0.82 -13.81
C ILE A 61 -4.67 -1.59 -15.13
N ARG A 62 -3.99 -2.75 -15.06
CA ARG A 62 -3.84 -3.66 -16.16
C ARG A 62 -4.49 -5.00 -15.84
N ASN A 63 -4.96 -5.68 -16.87
CA ASN A 63 -5.36 -7.08 -16.78
C ASN A 63 -4.13 -7.93 -16.48
N GLU A 64 -4.19 -8.75 -15.45
CA GLU A 64 -3.06 -9.58 -14.98
C GLU A 64 -2.68 -10.68 -16.00
N GLU A 65 -3.65 -11.14 -16.82
CA GLU A 65 -3.43 -12.20 -17.81
C GLU A 65 -2.93 -11.67 -19.16
N THR A 66 -3.49 -10.54 -19.62
CA THR A 66 -3.18 -10.01 -20.96
C THR A 66 -2.19 -8.84 -20.94
N GLY A 67 -1.98 -8.20 -19.78
CA GLY A 67 -1.17 -6.98 -19.65
C GLY A 67 -1.83 -5.73 -20.22
N GLU A 68 -3.04 -5.83 -20.78
CA GLU A 68 -3.76 -4.72 -21.37
C GLU A 68 -4.30 -3.76 -20.32
N LEU A 69 -4.37 -2.47 -20.66
CA LEU A 69 -4.96 -1.45 -19.78
C LEU A 69 -6.46 -1.67 -19.61
N ILE A 70 -6.90 -1.76 -18.37
CA ILE A 70 -8.33 -1.77 -18.07
C ILE A 70 -8.83 -0.32 -18.10
N ARG A 71 -9.88 -0.10 -18.87
CA ARG A 71 -10.55 1.19 -19.00
C ARG A 71 -11.84 1.18 -18.22
N PHE A 72 -12.04 2.18 -17.39
CA PHE A 72 -13.23 2.31 -16.57
C PHE A 72 -14.14 3.43 -17.11
N ASN A 73 -15.44 3.19 -17.10
CA ASN A 73 -16.42 4.20 -17.47
C ASN A 73 -16.53 5.30 -16.39
N SER A 74 -16.28 4.93 -15.14
CA SER A 74 -16.38 5.85 -13.99
C SER A 74 -15.53 5.37 -12.83
N MET A 75 -15.40 6.19 -11.78
CA MET A 75 -14.80 5.79 -10.51
C MET A 75 -15.57 4.66 -9.82
N ILE A 76 -16.89 4.61 -10.00
CA ILE A 76 -17.71 3.52 -9.45
C ILE A 76 -17.41 2.20 -10.15
N ASP A 77 -17.20 2.21 -11.45
CA ASP A 77 -16.79 1.03 -12.21
C ASP A 77 -15.45 0.48 -11.72
N ALA A 78 -14.47 1.36 -11.49
CA ALA A 78 -13.21 1.00 -10.88
C ALA A 78 -13.36 0.47 -9.44
N LEU A 79 -14.24 1.07 -8.64
CA LEU A 79 -14.53 0.61 -7.28
C LEU A 79 -15.13 -0.79 -7.29
N ASN A 80 -16.11 -1.06 -8.17
CA ASN A 80 -16.71 -2.39 -8.30
C ASN A 80 -15.65 -3.44 -8.63
N PHE A 81 -14.77 -3.16 -9.59
CA PHE A 81 -13.63 -4.02 -9.92
C PHE A 81 -12.74 -4.31 -8.71
N MET A 82 -12.47 -3.30 -7.87
CA MET A 82 -11.66 -3.48 -6.66
C MET A 82 -12.39 -4.24 -5.56
N THR A 83 -13.71 -4.05 -5.44
CA THR A 83 -14.51 -4.78 -4.42
C THR A 83 -14.59 -6.27 -4.71
N GLU A 84 -14.60 -6.68 -5.98
CA GLU A 84 -14.49 -8.08 -6.39
C GLU A 84 -13.19 -8.73 -5.92
N LYS A 85 -12.11 -7.93 -5.78
CA LYS A 85 -10.81 -8.33 -5.23
C LYS A 85 -10.72 -8.18 -3.70
N GLY A 86 -11.83 -7.95 -3.01
CA GLY A 86 -11.93 -7.87 -1.54
C GLY A 86 -11.60 -6.50 -0.94
N TRP A 87 -11.38 -5.47 -1.77
CA TRP A 87 -11.16 -4.12 -1.29
C TRP A 87 -12.48 -3.47 -0.86
N LYS A 88 -12.44 -2.65 0.18
CA LYS A 88 -13.60 -1.91 0.71
C LYS A 88 -13.30 -0.43 0.70
N PHE A 89 -14.26 0.36 0.27
CA PHE A 89 -14.20 1.81 0.29
C PHE A 89 -14.09 2.34 1.74
N VAL A 90 -13.24 3.34 1.94
CA VAL A 90 -13.04 4.02 3.23
C VAL A 90 -13.51 5.46 3.15
N GLN A 91 -12.91 6.24 2.24
CA GLN A 91 -13.27 7.64 2.03
C GLN A 91 -12.89 8.12 0.64
N ALA A 92 -13.44 9.25 0.24
CA ALA A 92 -13.10 9.95 -0.98
C ALA A 92 -12.80 11.42 -0.70
N TYR A 93 -11.92 11.99 -1.50
CA TYR A 93 -11.64 13.42 -1.54
C TYR A 93 -11.23 13.84 -2.95
N VAL A 94 -11.19 15.15 -3.19
CA VAL A 94 -10.82 15.72 -4.48
C VAL A 94 -9.68 16.69 -4.26
N ILE A 95 -8.65 16.59 -5.10
CA ILE A 95 -7.58 17.58 -5.20
C ILE A 95 -7.76 18.31 -6.50
N THR A 96 -7.82 19.63 -6.45
CA THR A 96 -7.84 20.49 -7.63
C THR A 96 -6.45 21.06 -7.85
N ASP A 97 -5.90 20.82 -9.04
CA ASP A 97 -4.63 21.39 -9.49
C ASP A 97 -4.85 22.11 -10.81
N GLY A 98 -4.83 23.43 -10.75
CA GLY A 98 -5.21 24.29 -11.89
C GLY A 98 -6.67 24.07 -12.31
N SER A 99 -6.87 23.60 -13.54
CA SER A 99 -8.19 23.24 -14.09
C SER A 99 -8.57 21.79 -13.87
N ASP A 100 -7.64 20.96 -13.40
CA ASP A 100 -7.83 19.53 -13.26
C ASP A 100 -8.34 19.16 -11.87
N ASN A 101 -9.30 18.25 -11.83
CA ASN A 101 -9.83 17.67 -10.60
C ASN A 101 -9.46 16.19 -10.52
N PHE A 102 -8.64 15.85 -9.54
CA PHE A 102 -8.26 14.47 -9.24
C PHE A 102 -9.14 13.94 -8.14
N LYS A 103 -9.83 12.83 -8.42
CA LYS A 103 -10.67 12.13 -7.44
C LYS A 103 -9.82 11.05 -6.76
N HIS A 104 -9.69 11.14 -5.47
CA HIS A 104 -8.91 10.23 -4.64
C HIS A 104 -9.84 9.40 -3.76
N TRP A 105 -9.79 8.08 -3.90
CA TRP A 105 -10.61 7.15 -3.14
C TRP A 105 -9.73 6.15 -2.41
N ILE A 106 -9.76 6.20 -1.09
CA ILE A 106 -9.00 5.28 -0.23
C ILE A 106 -9.82 4.02 0.00
N LEU A 107 -9.17 2.89 -0.24
CA LEU A 107 -9.71 1.56 -0.02
C LEU A 107 -8.84 0.79 0.98
N LYS A 108 -9.46 -0.17 1.67
CA LYS A 108 -8.73 -1.11 2.54
C LYS A 108 -9.15 -2.54 2.27
N ARG A 109 -8.25 -3.48 2.52
CA ARG A 109 -8.50 -4.91 2.47
C ARG A 109 -7.80 -5.58 3.65
N ARG A 110 -8.45 -6.57 4.26
CA ARG A 110 -7.80 -7.37 5.30
C ARG A 110 -6.67 -8.19 4.68
N LEU A 111 -5.51 -8.20 5.32
CA LEU A 111 -4.39 -9.05 4.93
C LEU A 111 -4.72 -10.51 5.27
N SER A 112 -4.37 -11.42 4.37
CA SER A 112 -4.37 -12.85 4.62
C SER A 112 -3.25 -13.23 5.58
N GLU A 113 -3.32 -14.41 6.19
CA GLU A 113 -2.27 -14.90 7.08
C GLU A 113 -0.93 -15.12 6.34
N ALA A 114 -0.98 -15.47 5.05
CA ALA A 114 0.22 -15.58 4.22
C ALA A 114 0.90 -14.21 4.04
N GLU A 115 0.13 -13.18 3.66
CA GLU A 115 0.64 -11.81 3.50
C GLU A 115 1.20 -11.23 4.81
N LYS A 116 0.57 -11.51 5.94
CA LYS A 116 1.08 -11.11 7.26
C LYS A 116 2.43 -11.75 7.58
N LYS A 117 2.58 -13.03 7.22
CA LYS A 117 3.83 -13.77 7.40
C LYS A 117 4.94 -13.19 6.54
N ASP A 118 4.65 -12.89 5.27
CA ASP A 118 5.60 -12.27 4.34
C ASP A 118 6.00 -10.87 4.82
N TYR A 119 5.03 -10.06 5.29
CA TYR A 119 5.30 -8.74 5.86
C TYR A 119 6.27 -8.82 7.04
N LYS A 120 6.08 -9.80 7.94
CA LYS A 120 6.96 -10.02 9.08
C LYS A 120 8.37 -10.38 8.63
N ALA A 121 8.50 -11.32 7.68
CA ALA A 121 9.80 -11.77 7.16
C ALA A 121 10.61 -10.66 6.47
N ILE A 122 9.95 -9.66 5.88
CA ILE A 122 10.62 -8.52 5.23
C ILE A 122 11.16 -7.51 6.27
N LYS A 123 10.57 -7.47 7.46
CA LYS A 123 10.89 -6.48 8.50
C LYS A 123 11.86 -7.00 9.58
N GLU A 124 12.05 -8.30 9.66
CA GLU A 124 13.07 -8.96 10.50
C GLU A 124 14.44 -8.94 9.81
#